data_38cb58d135ef60f8e5c627d55bf5f7a8
#
_entry.id   38cb58d135ef60f8e5c627d55bf5f7a8
#
_cell.length_a   1.000
_cell.length_b   1.000
_cell.length_c   1.000
_cell.angle_alpha   90.00
_cell.angle_beta   90.00
_cell.angle_gamma   90.00
#
_symmetry.space_group_name_H-M   'P 1'
#
loop_
_entity.id
_entity.type
_entity.pdbx_description
1 polymer ?
#
loop_
_entity_poly.entity_id
_entity_poly.type
_entity_poly.pdbx_seq_one_letter_code
_entity_poly.pdbx_strand_id
1 'polypeptide(L)'
;PIDGLIAFAGSEDGKKIFGAEKAAGIEAHAKKIKAEGARFCDCPACTAVAAILTDKEDLYAPTYSLTWTVTDEMTAKRIGSAGSKILSTPNMVALMEDAALELAKSYLEEGQTTVGAEIHCRHLAPTPVGMKVTATAKLRSIERRKLWFDIEVHDEKGKCGEGSHLRIIVNSKAMSEKAEKKAE
;
A
#
# COMPACT_ATOMS: atom_id res chain seq x y z
N PRO A 1 -21.24 6.53 -10.63
CA PRO A 1 -21.65 5.12 -10.49
C PRO A 1 -22.65 4.73 -11.58
N ILE A 2 -22.60 3.47 -12.01
CA ILE A 2 -23.44 2.97 -13.13
C ILE A 2 -24.93 3.05 -12.81
N ASP A 3 -25.33 2.97 -11.55
CA ASP A 3 -26.70 3.13 -11.09
C ASP A 3 -27.29 4.50 -11.43
N GLY A 4 -26.49 5.55 -11.28
CA GLY A 4 -26.86 6.91 -11.67
C GLY A 4 -27.12 7.04 -13.17
N LEU A 5 -26.30 6.37 -14.00
CA LEU A 5 -26.51 6.35 -15.45
C LEU A 5 -27.80 5.62 -15.83
N ILE A 6 -28.06 4.45 -15.22
CA ILE A 6 -29.29 3.67 -15.45
C ILE A 6 -30.51 4.51 -15.07
N ALA A 7 -30.50 5.12 -13.87
CA ALA A 7 -31.61 5.95 -13.41
C ALA A 7 -31.86 7.16 -14.31
N PHE A 8 -30.77 7.85 -14.71
CA PHE A 8 -30.86 9.03 -15.56
C PHE A 8 -31.34 8.68 -16.98
N ALA A 9 -30.76 7.67 -17.60
CA ALA A 9 -31.16 7.26 -18.96
C ALA A 9 -32.61 6.79 -19.02
N GLY A 10 -33.12 6.13 -17.95
CA GLY A 10 -34.52 5.73 -17.84
C GLY A 10 -35.49 6.88 -17.53
N SER A 11 -35.04 8.06 -17.14
CA SER A 11 -35.83 9.21 -16.75
C SER A 11 -36.39 9.99 -17.97
N GLU A 12 -37.42 10.82 -17.73
CA GLU A 12 -37.92 11.75 -18.75
C GLU A 12 -36.86 12.77 -19.19
N ASP A 13 -35.99 13.21 -18.30
CA ASP A 13 -34.90 14.15 -18.62
C ASP A 13 -33.81 13.48 -19.46
N GLY A 14 -33.49 12.21 -19.19
CA GLY A 14 -32.58 11.42 -20.03
C GLY A 14 -33.16 11.24 -21.46
N LYS A 15 -34.44 10.96 -21.57
CA LYS A 15 -35.12 10.85 -22.87
C LYS A 15 -35.16 12.18 -23.65
N LYS A 16 -35.31 13.31 -22.92
CA LYS A 16 -35.24 14.65 -23.55
C LYS A 16 -33.87 14.98 -24.09
N ILE A 17 -32.83 14.60 -23.34
CA ILE A 17 -31.43 14.92 -23.70
C ILE A 17 -30.87 14.00 -24.79
N PHE A 18 -31.07 12.69 -24.67
CA PHE A 18 -30.53 11.70 -25.60
C PHE A 18 -31.45 11.32 -26.76
N GLY A 19 -32.73 11.64 -26.65
CA GLY A 19 -33.80 11.06 -27.48
C GLY A 19 -34.23 9.69 -26.95
N ALA A 20 -35.52 9.34 -27.08
CA ALA A 20 -36.10 8.16 -26.44
C ALA A 20 -35.38 6.84 -26.81
N GLU A 21 -35.06 6.66 -28.10
CA GLU A 21 -34.41 5.44 -28.59
C GLU A 21 -32.98 5.28 -28.04
N LYS A 22 -32.14 6.36 -28.08
CA LYS A 22 -30.80 6.34 -27.54
C LYS A 22 -30.79 6.17 -26.02
N ALA A 23 -31.71 6.83 -25.32
CA ALA A 23 -31.87 6.71 -23.88
C ALA A 23 -32.16 5.25 -23.47
N ALA A 24 -33.06 4.58 -24.15
CA ALA A 24 -33.37 3.17 -23.95
C ALA A 24 -32.16 2.27 -24.23
N GLY A 25 -31.40 2.54 -25.30
CA GLY A 25 -30.16 1.82 -25.62
C GLY A 25 -29.07 1.97 -24.53
N ILE A 26 -28.88 3.20 -24.03
CA ILE A 26 -27.90 3.49 -22.94
C ILE A 26 -28.33 2.76 -21.66
N GLU A 27 -29.60 2.81 -21.30
CA GLU A 27 -30.13 2.13 -20.11
C GLU A 27 -29.96 0.61 -20.20
N ALA A 28 -30.30 -0.01 -21.34
CA ALA A 28 -30.14 -1.45 -21.56
C ALA A 28 -28.68 -1.88 -21.49
N HIS A 29 -27.76 -1.14 -22.15
CA HIS A 29 -26.34 -1.40 -22.11
C HIS A 29 -25.76 -1.27 -20.68
N ALA A 30 -26.11 -0.20 -19.97
CA ALA A 30 -25.67 0.01 -18.60
C ALA A 30 -26.15 -1.10 -17.64
N LYS A 31 -27.38 -1.58 -17.80
CA LYS A 31 -27.88 -2.74 -17.03
C LYS A 31 -27.11 -4.02 -17.33
N LYS A 32 -26.76 -4.26 -18.61
CA LYS A 32 -25.99 -5.43 -19.03
C LYS A 32 -24.59 -5.42 -18.38
N ILE A 33 -23.82 -4.35 -18.56
CA ILE A 33 -22.46 -4.29 -18.00
C ILE A 33 -22.45 -4.27 -16.47
N LYS A 34 -23.49 -3.72 -15.82
CA LYS A 34 -23.69 -3.84 -14.36
C LYS A 34 -23.84 -5.29 -13.92
N ALA A 35 -24.62 -6.09 -14.64
CA ALA A 35 -24.78 -7.52 -14.36
C ALA A 35 -23.47 -8.31 -14.53
N GLU A 36 -22.55 -7.81 -15.36
CA GLU A 36 -21.19 -8.33 -15.57
C GLU A 36 -20.19 -7.81 -14.52
N GLY A 37 -20.65 -7.02 -13.52
CA GLY A 37 -19.84 -6.53 -12.40
C GLY A 37 -19.26 -5.12 -12.58
N ALA A 38 -19.58 -4.39 -13.64
CA ALA A 38 -19.08 -3.04 -13.85
C ALA A 38 -19.65 -2.05 -12.81
N ARG A 39 -18.76 -1.23 -12.23
CA ARG A 39 -19.11 -0.15 -11.30
C ARG A 39 -19.41 1.18 -11.99
N PHE A 40 -18.89 1.36 -13.20
CA PHE A 40 -18.99 2.56 -14.02
C PHE A 40 -19.36 2.21 -15.46
N CYS A 41 -19.81 3.21 -16.22
CA CYS A 41 -19.98 3.10 -17.67
C CYS A 41 -18.64 2.78 -18.35
N ASP A 42 -18.68 1.98 -19.40
CA ASP A 42 -17.51 1.55 -20.19
C ASP A 42 -17.13 2.52 -21.32
N CYS A 43 -17.80 3.68 -21.42
CA CYS A 43 -17.42 4.68 -22.39
C CYS A 43 -16.02 5.27 -22.09
N PRO A 44 -15.26 5.73 -23.12
CA PRO A 44 -13.89 6.22 -22.94
C PRO A 44 -13.75 7.28 -21.85
N ALA A 45 -14.71 8.20 -21.74
CA ALA A 45 -14.69 9.25 -20.72
C ALA A 45 -14.84 8.69 -19.30
N CYS A 46 -15.78 7.77 -19.06
CA CYS A 46 -15.97 7.14 -17.75
C CYS A 46 -14.80 6.21 -17.38
N THR A 47 -14.21 5.53 -18.36
CA THR A 47 -13.01 4.70 -18.16
C THR A 47 -11.83 5.57 -17.75
N ALA A 48 -11.60 6.71 -18.40
CA ALA A 48 -10.54 7.65 -18.02
C ALA A 48 -10.77 8.22 -16.61
N VAL A 49 -12.00 8.61 -16.26
CA VAL A 49 -12.35 9.10 -14.91
C VAL A 49 -12.17 8.00 -13.86
N ALA A 50 -12.56 6.76 -14.17
CA ALA A 50 -12.36 5.64 -13.25
C ALA A 50 -10.87 5.38 -12.97
N ALA A 51 -10.01 5.46 -14.00
CA ALA A 51 -8.57 5.38 -13.84
C ALA A 51 -8.02 6.50 -12.95
N ILE A 52 -8.42 7.76 -13.20
CA ILE A 52 -8.03 8.92 -12.37
C ILE A 52 -8.49 8.75 -10.91
N LEU A 53 -9.68 8.21 -10.66
CA LEU A 53 -10.18 7.98 -9.31
C LEU A 53 -9.40 6.87 -8.59
N THR A 54 -8.96 5.84 -9.30
CA THR A 54 -8.08 4.79 -8.76
C THR A 54 -6.72 5.37 -8.41
N ASP A 55 -6.11 6.15 -9.32
CA ASP A 55 -4.86 6.85 -9.07
C ASP A 55 -4.97 7.83 -7.89
N LYS A 56 -6.15 8.47 -7.73
CA LYS A 56 -6.41 9.38 -6.62
C LYS A 56 -6.43 8.65 -5.27
N GLU A 57 -7.06 7.49 -5.18
CA GLU A 57 -7.03 6.67 -3.95
C GLU A 57 -5.58 6.28 -3.61
N ASP A 58 -4.78 5.95 -4.62
CA ASP A 58 -3.35 5.67 -4.47
C ASP A 58 -2.53 6.88 -4.03
N LEU A 59 -2.80 8.06 -4.58
CA LEU A 59 -2.12 9.32 -4.21
C LEU A 59 -2.41 9.77 -2.78
N TYR A 60 -3.59 9.45 -2.24
CA TYR A 60 -4.01 9.82 -0.87
C TYR A 60 -3.81 8.69 0.14
N ALA A 61 -3.29 7.53 -0.26
CA ALA A 61 -2.98 6.47 0.70
C ALA A 61 -1.93 6.98 1.71
N PRO A 62 -2.16 6.80 3.02
CA PRO A 62 -1.23 7.25 4.05
C PRO A 62 0.16 6.66 3.84
N THR A 63 1.17 7.54 3.94
CA THR A 63 2.57 7.18 3.78
C THR A 63 3.40 7.69 4.95
N TYR A 64 4.53 7.01 5.21
CA TYR A 64 5.56 7.47 6.13
C TYR A 64 6.93 7.15 5.56
N SER A 65 7.83 8.13 5.60
CA SER A 65 9.21 7.98 5.13
C SER A 65 10.19 8.07 6.29
N LEU A 66 11.07 7.09 6.39
CA LEU A 66 12.14 7.02 7.39
C LEU A 66 13.49 6.97 6.67
N THR A 67 14.42 7.82 7.12
CA THR A 67 15.75 7.91 6.51
C THR A 67 16.83 7.51 7.50
N TRP A 68 17.72 6.63 7.08
CA TRP A 68 18.96 6.30 7.77
C TRP A 68 20.18 6.78 6.97
N THR A 69 21.32 6.97 7.65
CA THR A 69 22.62 7.06 7.01
C THR A 69 23.30 5.71 7.18
N VAL A 70 23.76 5.10 6.10
CA VAL A 70 24.41 3.79 6.14
C VAL A 70 25.71 3.88 6.90
N THR A 71 25.85 3.11 7.97
CA THR A 71 27.07 3.00 8.80
C THR A 71 27.83 1.70 8.52
N ASP A 72 29.09 1.60 9.00
CA ASP A 72 29.85 0.35 8.87
C ASP A 72 29.15 -0.85 9.53
N GLU A 73 28.41 -0.64 10.63
CA GLU A 73 27.66 -1.69 11.34
C GLU A 73 26.51 -2.29 10.51
N MET A 74 25.96 -1.52 9.56
CA MET A 74 24.86 -1.93 8.69
C MET A 74 25.34 -2.69 7.44
N THR A 75 26.64 -2.92 7.30
CA THR A 75 27.19 -3.46 6.04
C THR A 75 27.07 -4.98 5.93
N ALA A 76 26.98 -5.45 4.68
CA ALA A 76 27.04 -6.88 4.35
C ALA A 76 28.33 -7.54 4.87
N LYS A 77 29.44 -6.81 4.88
CA LYS A 77 30.71 -7.27 5.47
C LYS A 77 30.58 -7.53 6.97
N ARG A 78 29.96 -6.61 7.72
CA ARG A 78 29.81 -6.71 9.18
C ARG A 78 28.98 -7.89 9.63
N ILE A 79 27.91 -8.20 8.89
CA ILE A 79 27.02 -9.34 9.18
C ILE A 79 27.52 -10.67 8.57
N GLY A 80 28.69 -10.69 7.91
CA GLY A 80 29.27 -11.90 7.32
C GLY A 80 28.61 -12.40 6.05
N SER A 81 27.75 -11.59 5.39
CA SER A 81 27.03 -11.98 4.19
C SER A 81 27.84 -11.79 2.90
N ALA A 82 28.70 -10.76 2.85
CA ALA A 82 29.59 -10.49 1.71
C ALA A 82 30.78 -9.64 2.16
N GLY A 83 31.88 -9.61 1.36
CA GLY A 83 33.06 -8.82 1.66
C GLY A 83 32.92 -7.29 1.48
N SER A 84 31.78 -6.81 1.02
CA SER A 84 31.56 -5.44 0.60
C SER A 84 30.99 -4.53 1.71
N LYS A 85 31.46 -3.28 1.72
CA LYS A 85 30.97 -2.22 2.64
C LYS A 85 29.74 -1.51 2.05
N ILE A 86 28.66 -2.26 1.85
CA ILE A 86 27.37 -1.78 1.36
C ILE A 86 26.28 -2.16 2.34
N LEU A 87 25.16 -1.45 2.32
CA LEU A 87 23.98 -1.77 3.12
C LEU A 87 23.62 -3.25 2.94
N SER A 88 23.43 -3.95 4.04
CA SER A 88 23.02 -5.35 4.01
C SER A 88 21.51 -5.50 3.83
N THR A 89 21.07 -6.57 3.22
CA THR A 89 19.63 -6.87 3.05
C THR A 89 18.89 -6.94 4.40
N PRO A 90 19.41 -7.57 5.47
CA PRO A 90 18.75 -7.54 6.77
C PRO A 90 18.57 -6.12 7.33
N ASN A 91 19.53 -5.20 7.14
CA ASN A 91 19.38 -3.82 7.58
C ASN A 91 18.39 -3.03 6.68
N MET A 92 18.31 -3.32 5.38
CA MET A 92 17.26 -2.76 4.53
C MET A 92 15.88 -3.23 5.00
N VAL A 93 15.72 -4.52 5.34
CA VAL A 93 14.49 -5.07 5.91
C VAL A 93 14.13 -4.35 7.21
N ALA A 94 15.07 -4.16 8.13
CA ALA A 94 14.83 -3.43 9.37
C ALA A 94 14.34 -2.00 9.12
N LEU A 95 14.95 -1.26 8.18
CA LEU A 95 14.50 0.07 7.79
C LEU A 95 13.07 0.06 7.23
N MET A 96 12.73 -0.95 6.43
CA MET A 96 11.37 -1.12 5.88
C MET A 96 10.35 -1.40 6.99
N GLU A 97 10.69 -2.27 7.95
CA GLU A 97 9.85 -2.57 9.10
C GLU A 97 9.63 -1.37 9.99
N ASP A 98 10.66 -0.57 10.25
CA ASP A 98 10.59 0.64 11.06
C ASP A 98 9.71 1.70 10.40
N ALA A 99 9.85 1.93 9.09
CA ALA A 99 8.98 2.86 8.36
C ALA A 99 7.50 2.45 8.46
N ALA A 100 7.21 1.15 8.30
CA ALA A 100 5.86 0.63 8.43
C ALA A 100 5.33 0.67 9.87
N LEU A 101 6.19 0.45 10.88
CA LEU A 101 5.84 0.59 12.29
C LEU A 101 5.44 2.02 12.64
N GLU A 102 6.22 3.00 12.19
CA GLU A 102 5.92 4.42 12.43
C GLU A 102 4.56 4.82 11.81
N LEU A 103 4.31 4.40 10.56
CA LEU A 103 3.01 4.62 9.93
C LEU A 103 1.87 3.94 10.69
N ALA A 104 2.09 2.71 11.16
CA ALA A 104 1.08 1.93 11.88
C ALA A 104 0.61 2.61 13.18
N LYS A 105 1.45 3.42 13.83
CA LYS A 105 1.11 4.10 15.12
C LYS A 105 -0.16 4.93 15.05
N SER A 106 -0.46 5.53 13.89
CA SER A 106 -1.69 6.32 13.69
C SER A 106 -2.99 5.51 13.68
N TYR A 107 -2.89 4.18 13.67
CA TYR A 107 -4.02 3.23 13.65
C TYR A 107 -4.16 2.42 14.93
N LEU A 108 -3.38 2.75 15.97
CA LEU A 108 -3.34 2.00 17.21
C LEU A 108 -4.11 2.74 18.33
N GLU A 109 -4.79 1.96 19.14
CA GLU A 109 -5.39 2.40 20.40
C GLU A 109 -4.38 2.28 21.55
N GLU A 110 -4.70 2.88 22.70
CA GLU A 110 -3.87 2.78 23.90
C GLU A 110 -3.64 1.30 24.32
N GLY A 111 -2.41 0.95 24.62
CA GLY A 111 -2.02 -0.42 24.96
C GLY A 111 -1.85 -1.37 23.78
N GLN A 112 -2.06 -0.92 22.56
CA GLN A 112 -1.80 -1.66 21.34
C GLN A 112 -0.39 -1.38 20.78
N THR A 113 0.13 -2.37 20.07
CA THR A 113 1.30 -2.25 19.20
C THR A 113 1.13 -3.12 17.97
N THR A 114 2.09 -3.12 17.06
CA THR A 114 2.10 -4.09 15.96
C THR A 114 3.35 -4.94 15.98
N VAL A 115 3.21 -6.19 15.54
CA VAL A 115 4.34 -7.10 15.28
C VAL A 115 4.41 -7.41 13.80
N GLY A 116 5.62 -7.53 13.25
CA GLY A 116 5.85 -8.03 11.90
C GLY A 116 5.44 -9.49 11.80
N ALA A 117 4.73 -9.87 10.74
CA ALA A 117 4.28 -11.23 10.50
C ALA A 117 4.81 -11.79 9.17
N GLU A 118 4.97 -10.93 8.17
CA GLU A 118 5.48 -11.30 6.86
C GLU A 118 6.18 -10.08 6.24
N ILE A 119 7.33 -10.30 5.62
CA ILE A 119 8.02 -9.29 4.84
C ILE A 119 8.57 -9.91 3.55
N HIS A 120 8.31 -9.27 2.44
CA HIS A 120 8.91 -9.58 1.17
C HIS A 120 9.79 -8.41 0.75
N CYS A 121 11.08 -8.64 0.54
CA CYS A 121 12.05 -7.61 0.20
C CYS A 121 12.83 -8.00 -1.07
N ARG A 122 12.94 -7.05 -1.98
CA ARG A 122 13.83 -7.09 -3.14
C ARG A 122 14.88 -6.00 -2.98
N HIS A 123 16.13 -6.38 -2.77
CA HIS A 123 17.28 -5.48 -2.72
C HIS A 123 17.81 -5.33 -4.15
N LEU A 124 17.62 -4.17 -4.76
CA LEU A 124 17.81 -3.95 -6.20
C LEU A 124 19.17 -3.35 -6.56
N ALA A 125 19.72 -2.51 -5.67
CA ALA A 125 20.98 -1.81 -5.91
C ALA A 125 21.78 -1.62 -4.62
N PRO A 126 23.13 -1.63 -4.68
CA PRO A 126 23.99 -1.46 -3.52
C PRO A 126 24.05 0.00 -3.07
N THR A 127 23.90 0.25 -1.77
CA THR A 127 24.06 1.58 -1.15
C THR A 127 25.32 1.59 -0.28
N PRO A 128 26.34 2.43 -0.56
CA PRO A 128 27.59 2.46 0.21
C PRO A 128 27.45 3.15 1.57
N VAL A 129 28.43 2.91 2.45
CA VAL A 129 28.56 3.62 3.74
C VAL A 129 28.64 5.12 3.52
N GLY A 130 27.96 5.88 4.39
CA GLY A 130 27.88 7.34 4.38
C GLY A 130 26.71 7.89 3.54
N MET A 131 26.13 7.10 2.65
CA MET A 131 24.98 7.50 1.84
C MET A 131 23.68 7.41 2.66
N LYS A 132 22.75 8.34 2.39
CA LYS A 132 21.40 8.28 2.96
C LYS A 132 20.55 7.27 2.21
N VAL A 133 19.73 6.54 2.94
CA VAL A 133 18.76 5.59 2.43
C VAL A 133 17.42 5.82 3.11
N THR A 134 16.35 5.91 2.31
CA THR A 134 14.99 6.23 2.77
C THR A 134 14.04 5.12 2.38
N ALA A 135 13.36 4.54 3.37
CA ALA A 135 12.21 3.68 3.11
C ALA A 135 10.92 4.49 3.25
N THR A 136 10.05 4.37 2.26
CA THR A 136 8.71 4.96 2.28
C THR A 136 7.69 3.84 2.32
N ALA A 137 7.03 3.69 3.45
CA ALA A 137 5.92 2.77 3.64
C ALA A 137 4.60 3.46 3.23
N LYS A 138 3.78 2.75 2.47
CA LYS A 138 2.43 3.14 2.04
C LYS A 138 1.44 2.10 2.55
N LEU A 139 0.41 2.53 3.28
CA LEU A 139 -0.63 1.62 3.73
C LEU A 139 -1.50 1.19 2.54
N ARG A 140 -1.49 -0.11 2.23
CA ARG A 140 -2.27 -0.70 1.13
C ARG A 140 -3.68 -1.08 1.56
N SER A 141 -3.82 -1.76 2.71
CA SER A 141 -5.12 -2.17 3.24
C SER A 141 -5.09 -2.45 4.74
N ILE A 142 -6.27 -2.35 5.35
CA ILE A 142 -6.53 -2.77 6.74
C ILE A 142 -7.60 -3.86 6.71
N GLU A 143 -7.27 -5.05 7.19
CA GLU A 143 -8.18 -6.18 7.29
C GLU A 143 -8.26 -6.66 8.74
N ARG A 144 -9.23 -6.16 9.50
CA ARG A 144 -9.36 -6.38 10.95
C ARG A 144 -8.11 -5.91 11.71
N ARG A 145 -7.22 -6.84 12.11
CA ARG A 145 -5.95 -6.55 12.81
C ARG A 145 -4.73 -6.61 11.89
N LYS A 146 -4.92 -6.84 10.60
CA LYS A 146 -3.85 -6.95 9.61
C LYS A 146 -3.67 -5.62 8.90
N LEU A 147 -2.47 -5.09 8.94
CA LEU A 147 -2.05 -3.90 8.23
C LEU A 147 -1.07 -4.33 7.12
N TRP A 148 -1.47 -4.13 5.87
CA TRP A 148 -0.62 -4.41 4.71
C TRP A 148 0.02 -3.13 4.20
N PHE A 149 1.32 -3.17 3.99
CA PHE A 149 2.11 -2.07 3.48
C PHE A 149 2.82 -2.46 2.19
N ASP A 150 2.89 -1.53 1.23
CA ASP A 150 3.84 -1.54 0.14
C ASP A 150 4.97 -0.58 0.51
N ILE A 151 6.22 -0.95 0.22
CA ILE A 151 7.38 -0.19 0.66
C ILE A 151 8.36 -0.03 -0.49
N GLU A 152 8.80 1.21 -0.71
CA GLU A 152 9.90 1.52 -1.61
C GLU A 152 11.10 2.04 -0.83
N VAL A 153 12.29 1.68 -1.27
CA VAL A 153 13.54 2.14 -0.68
C VAL A 153 14.37 2.85 -1.74
N HIS A 154 14.75 4.09 -1.43
CA HIS A 154 15.56 4.92 -2.31
C HIS A 154 16.81 5.39 -1.58
N ASP A 155 17.93 5.41 -2.27
CA ASP A 155 19.11 6.15 -1.87
C ASP A 155 19.26 7.46 -2.66
N GLU A 156 20.36 8.18 -2.49
CA GLU A 156 20.61 9.46 -3.17
C GLU A 156 20.75 9.33 -4.70
N LYS A 157 20.83 8.11 -5.24
CA LYS A 157 21.00 7.84 -6.67
C LYS A 157 19.74 7.24 -7.32
N GLY A 158 18.80 6.75 -6.51
CA GLY A 158 17.56 6.20 -7.02
C GLY A 158 17.00 5.05 -6.20
N LYS A 159 16.09 4.30 -6.78
CA LYS A 159 15.45 3.15 -6.14
C LYS A 159 16.47 2.03 -5.93
N CYS A 160 16.70 1.66 -4.67
CA CYS A 160 17.61 0.58 -4.28
C CYS A 160 16.91 -0.63 -3.64
N GLY A 161 15.61 -0.52 -3.34
CA GLY A 161 14.82 -1.64 -2.84
C GLY A 161 13.32 -1.43 -2.95
N GLU A 162 12.58 -2.52 -2.81
CA GLU A 162 11.11 -2.51 -2.73
C GLU A 162 10.60 -3.76 -2.03
N GLY A 163 9.35 -3.72 -1.58
CA GLY A 163 8.74 -4.88 -0.97
C GLY A 163 7.34 -4.65 -0.43
N SER A 164 6.83 -5.68 0.25
CA SER A 164 5.57 -5.61 0.98
C SER A 164 5.76 -6.14 2.39
N HIS A 165 4.97 -5.63 3.34
CA HIS A 165 5.06 -6.00 4.75
C HIS A 165 3.67 -6.15 5.36
N LEU A 166 3.47 -7.24 6.10
CA LEU A 166 2.29 -7.47 6.92
C LEU A 166 2.65 -7.24 8.39
N ARG A 167 1.92 -6.34 9.04
CA ARG A 167 1.97 -6.17 10.48
C ARG A 167 0.62 -6.53 11.11
N ILE A 168 0.67 -7.09 12.33
CA ILE A 168 -0.52 -7.51 13.08
C ILE A 168 -0.65 -6.66 14.33
N ILE A 169 -1.82 -6.04 14.53
CA ILE A 169 -2.15 -5.31 15.76
C ILE A 169 -2.31 -6.31 16.91
N VAL A 170 -1.60 -6.09 18.00
CA VAL A 170 -1.62 -6.91 19.21
C VAL A 170 -1.71 -6.03 20.46
N ASN A 171 -2.22 -6.60 21.56
CA ASN A 171 -2.10 -5.97 22.88
C ASN A 171 -0.69 -6.19 23.41
N SER A 172 0.01 -5.11 23.75
CA SER A 172 1.43 -5.16 24.16
C SER A 172 1.65 -6.03 25.40
N LYS A 173 0.80 -5.88 26.43
CA LYS A 173 0.89 -6.62 27.69
C LYS A 173 0.66 -8.12 27.48
N ALA A 174 -0.44 -8.47 26.80
CA ALA A 174 -0.77 -9.85 26.50
C ALA A 174 0.29 -10.56 25.65
N MET A 175 0.96 -9.82 24.75
CA MET A 175 2.05 -10.37 23.93
C MET A 175 3.29 -10.66 24.77
N SER A 176 3.68 -9.76 25.68
CA SER A 176 4.81 -9.96 26.59
C SER A 176 4.57 -11.14 27.54
N GLU A 177 3.39 -11.21 28.19
CA GLU A 177 3.03 -12.32 29.06
C GLU A 177 3.05 -13.68 28.33
N LYS A 178 2.61 -13.71 27.07
CA LYS A 178 2.68 -14.91 26.23
C LYS A 178 4.10 -15.33 25.90
N ALA A 179 5.00 -14.37 25.67
CA ALA A 179 6.41 -14.65 25.41
C ALA A 179 7.11 -15.19 26.66
N GLU A 180 6.87 -14.59 27.83
CA GLU A 180 7.42 -15.03 29.11
C GLU A 180 7.03 -16.47 29.45
N LYS A 181 5.71 -16.80 29.33
CA LYS A 181 5.21 -18.17 29.55
C LYS A 181 5.78 -19.22 28.59
N LYS A 182 6.34 -18.82 27.48
CA LYS A 182 6.97 -19.74 26.52
C LYS A 182 8.42 -20.02 26.87
N ALA A 183 9.05 -19.17 27.70
CA ALA A 183 10.41 -19.31 28.15
C ALA A 183 10.55 -20.17 29.43
N GLU A 184 9.43 -20.44 30.13
CA GLU A 184 9.31 -21.40 31.22
C GLU A 184 9.16 -22.86 30.71
#